data_b340efc93ae248b4f91d992984ad7b20
#
_entry.id   b340efc93ae248b4f91d992984ad7b20
#
_cell.length_a   1.000
_cell.length_b   1.000
_cell.length_c   1.000
_cell.angle_alpha   90.00
_cell.angle_beta   90.00
_cell.angle_gamma   90.00
#
_symmetry.space_group_name_H-M   'P 1'
#
loop_
_entity.id
_entity.type
_entity.pdbx_description
1 polymer ?
#
loop_
_entity_poly.entity_id
_entity_poly.type
_entity_poly.pdbx_seq_one_letter_code
_entity_poly.pdbx_strand_id
1 'polypeptide(L)'
;MAKRILVPVDGSEQAHEACDFVVREFPGAEMVLLHVVNPAEGGYSSQASIPSFSEEWYDRQCDQAESLFEDIRADLAETDADLDVSTAIEVGKPVAVIVTYAEDEDIDQIVMGSHGREGVTRVLLGSVAETVVRRSPVPVTVVR
;
A
#
# COMPACT_ATOMS: atom_id res chain seq x y z
N MET A 1 -21.37 8.91 7.23
CA MET A 1 -20.78 7.74 6.58
C MET A 1 -19.30 7.65 6.87
N ALA A 2 -18.80 6.45 7.08
CA ALA A 2 -17.39 6.28 7.35
C ALA A 2 -16.55 6.64 6.13
N LYS A 3 -15.45 7.33 6.36
CA LYS A 3 -14.50 7.64 5.31
C LYS A 3 -13.76 6.36 4.90
N ARG A 4 -13.60 6.16 3.63
CA ARG A 4 -12.89 5.00 3.10
C ARG A 4 -11.49 5.41 2.70
N ILE A 5 -10.49 4.86 3.39
CA ILE A 5 -9.10 5.29 3.25
C ILE A 5 -8.25 4.16 2.71
N LEU A 6 -7.54 4.44 1.61
CA LEU A 6 -6.62 3.49 1.01
C LEU A 6 -5.22 3.70 1.58
N VAL A 7 -4.63 2.62 2.07
CA VAL A 7 -3.26 2.64 2.61
C VAL A 7 -2.42 1.62 1.85
N PRO A 8 -1.60 2.07 0.92
CA PRO A 8 -0.65 1.15 0.26
C PRO A 8 0.40 0.69 1.27
N VAL A 9 0.66 -0.60 1.31
CA VAL A 9 1.62 -1.19 2.26
C VAL A 9 2.61 -2.07 1.51
N ASP A 10 3.87 -2.00 1.90
CA ASP A 10 4.96 -2.73 1.24
C ASP A 10 5.92 -3.38 2.23
N GLY A 11 5.53 -3.44 3.50
CA GLY A 11 6.41 -3.97 4.55
C GLY A 11 7.37 -2.96 5.13
N SER A 12 7.36 -1.72 4.65
CA SER A 12 8.22 -0.69 5.19
C SER A 12 7.67 -0.19 6.54
N GLU A 13 8.57 0.35 7.35
CA GLU A 13 8.20 0.96 8.62
C GLU A 13 7.24 2.14 8.41
N GLN A 14 7.45 2.89 7.34
CA GLN A 14 6.61 4.03 7.02
C GLN A 14 5.19 3.63 6.65
N ALA A 15 5.02 2.46 6.06
CA ALA A 15 3.68 1.95 5.79
C ALA A 15 2.94 1.67 7.11
N HIS A 16 3.64 1.13 8.11
CA HIS A 16 3.06 0.95 9.45
C HIS A 16 2.70 2.30 10.08
N GLU A 17 3.56 3.29 9.93
CA GLU A 17 3.29 4.64 10.43
C GLU A 17 2.07 5.27 9.76
N ALA A 18 1.87 4.99 8.47
CA ALA A 18 0.68 5.44 7.76
C ALA A 18 -0.58 4.82 8.36
N CYS A 19 -0.55 3.53 8.69
CA CYS A 19 -1.67 2.87 9.34
C CYS A 19 -1.96 3.48 10.71
N ASP A 20 -0.93 3.73 11.51
CA ASP A 20 -1.08 4.36 12.82
C ASP A 20 -1.68 5.76 12.70
N PHE A 21 -1.29 6.48 11.66
CA PHE A 21 -1.84 7.81 11.38
C PHE A 21 -3.35 7.73 11.13
N VAL A 22 -3.79 6.76 10.35
CA VAL A 22 -5.22 6.58 10.06
C VAL A 22 -5.99 6.27 11.35
N VAL A 23 -5.45 5.40 12.19
CA VAL A 23 -6.08 5.06 13.47
C VAL A 23 -6.26 6.31 14.33
N ARG A 24 -5.23 7.13 14.39
CA ARG A 24 -5.24 8.31 15.27
C ARG A 24 -6.11 9.44 14.73
N GLU A 25 -6.05 9.68 13.41
CA GLU A 25 -6.68 10.86 12.84
C GLU A 25 -8.06 10.61 12.24
N PHE A 26 -8.39 9.37 11.94
CA PHE A 26 -9.66 9.03 11.30
C PHE A 26 -10.36 7.88 12.03
N PRO A 27 -10.69 8.06 13.31
CA PRO A 27 -11.39 7.01 14.06
C PRO A 27 -12.72 6.67 13.38
N GLY A 28 -13.04 5.41 13.29
CA GLY A 28 -14.25 4.95 12.62
C GLY A 28 -14.16 4.83 11.12
N ALA A 29 -12.99 5.11 10.53
CA ALA A 29 -12.81 4.98 9.09
C ALA A 29 -12.76 3.50 8.67
N GLU A 30 -13.07 3.27 7.40
CA GLU A 30 -12.83 1.99 6.76
C GLU A 30 -11.43 2.06 6.13
N MET A 31 -10.52 1.20 6.55
CA MET A 31 -9.16 1.17 6.05
C MET A 31 -9.00 0.03 5.05
N VAL A 32 -8.51 0.34 3.86
CA VAL A 32 -8.20 -0.67 2.85
C VAL A 32 -6.68 -0.75 2.73
N LEU A 33 -6.12 -1.88 3.11
CA LEU A 33 -4.69 -2.14 2.96
C LEU A 33 -4.47 -2.73 1.56
N LEU A 34 -3.69 -2.05 0.75
CA LEU A 34 -3.40 -2.48 -0.61
C LEU A 34 -1.94 -2.85 -0.74
N HIS A 35 -1.68 -4.07 -1.17
CA HIS A 35 -0.34 -4.49 -1.54
C HIS A 35 -0.28 -4.69 -3.04
N VAL A 36 0.71 -4.06 -3.69
CA VAL A 36 0.90 -4.16 -5.13
C VAL A 36 2.05 -5.11 -5.42
N VAL A 37 1.77 -6.15 -6.18
CA VAL A 37 2.77 -7.09 -6.67
C VAL A 37 3.27 -6.55 -8.01
N ASN A 38 4.52 -6.11 -8.05
CA ASN A 38 5.10 -5.55 -9.26
C ASN A 38 5.85 -6.66 -10.02
N PRO A 39 5.36 -7.07 -11.21
CA PRO A 39 6.01 -8.14 -11.98
C PRO A 39 7.48 -7.85 -12.32
N ALA A 40 7.86 -6.58 -12.38
CA ALA A 40 9.24 -6.21 -12.67
C ALA A 40 10.21 -6.67 -11.59
N GLU A 41 9.72 -6.91 -10.36
CA GLU A 41 10.53 -7.41 -9.26
C GLU A 41 10.62 -8.93 -9.24
N GLY A 42 9.87 -9.60 -10.10
CA GLY A 42 9.68 -11.04 -10.06
C GLY A 42 10.73 -11.86 -10.78
N GLY A 43 11.96 -11.41 -10.77
CA GLY A 43 12.99 -12.16 -11.44
C GLY A 43 12.97 -12.00 -12.95
N TYR A 44 12.44 -10.89 -13.41
CA TYR A 44 12.51 -10.55 -14.82
C TYR A 44 13.97 -10.50 -15.25
N SER A 45 14.36 -11.45 -16.08
CA SER A 45 15.71 -11.52 -16.61
C SER A 45 15.72 -10.87 -18.00
N SER A 46 16.66 -9.97 -18.22
CA SER A 46 16.83 -9.36 -19.52
C SER A 46 17.17 -10.37 -20.61
N GLN A 47 17.56 -11.58 -20.21
CA GLN A 47 17.88 -12.67 -21.13
C GLN A 47 16.65 -13.51 -21.50
N ALA A 48 15.59 -13.36 -20.74
CA ALA A 48 14.36 -14.08 -21.02
C ALA A 48 13.50 -13.25 -21.96
N SER A 49 13.11 -13.85 -23.06
CA SER A 49 12.19 -13.20 -23.98
C SER A 49 10.77 -13.14 -23.42
N ILE A 50 10.54 -13.80 -22.30
CA ILE A 50 9.24 -13.85 -21.62
C ILE A 50 9.46 -13.41 -20.19
N PRO A 51 8.62 -12.51 -19.66
CA PRO A 51 8.71 -12.15 -18.26
C PRO A 51 8.60 -13.41 -17.40
N SER A 52 9.57 -13.62 -16.55
CA SER A 52 9.53 -14.79 -15.65
C SER A 52 8.62 -14.54 -14.47
N PHE A 53 7.42 -14.18 -14.75
CA PHE A 53 6.37 -14.09 -13.76
C PHE A 53 5.86 -15.50 -13.56
N SER A 54 6.53 -16.27 -12.71
CA SER A 54 6.10 -17.63 -12.45
C SER A 54 4.98 -17.63 -11.42
N GLU A 55 4.12 -18.63 -11.54
CA GLU A 55 3.04 -18.83 -10.59
C GLU A 55 3.57 -19.01 -9.17
N GLU A 56 4.70 -19.71 -9.04
CA GLU A 56 5.34 -19.91 -7.74
C GLU A 56 5.82 -18.61 -7.12
N TRP A 57 6.40 -17.74 -7.93
CA TRP A 57 6.84 -16.44 -7.46
C TRP A 57 5.64 -15.62 -6.99
N TYR A 58 4.59 -15.60 -7.79
CA TYR A 58 3.37 -14.86 -7.47
C TYR A 58 2.76 -15.38 -6.16
N ASP A 59 2.69 -16.69 -6.00
CA ASP A 59 2.13 -17.28 -4.79
C ASP A 59 2.94 -16.87 -3.55
N ARG A 60 4.27 -16.82 -3.67
CA ARG A 60 5.12 -16.35 -2.57
C ARG A 60 4.86 -14.89 -2.25
N GLN A 61 4.66 -14.06 -3.27
CA GLN A 61 4.34 -12.64 -3.06
C GLN A 61 3.01 -12.48 -2.34
N CYS A 62 2.02 -13.26 -2.72
CA CYS A 62 0.72 -13.24 -2.05
C CYS A 62 0.84 -13.69 -0.60
N ASP A 63 1.61 -14.76 -0.33
CA ASP A 63 1.82 -15.24 1.03
C ASP A 63 2.51 -14.19 1.90
N GLN A 64 3.50 -13.50 1.35
CA GLN A 64 4.17 -12.41 2.05
C GLN A 64 3.21 -11.25 2.34
N ALA A 65 2.36 -10.94 1.38
CA ALA A 65 1.36 -9.88 1.56
C ALA A 65 0.36 -10.25 2.65
N GLU A 66 -0.10 -11.50 2.67
CA GLU A 66 -1.01 -11.97 3.70
C GLU A 66 -0.39 -11.89 5.09
N SER A 67 0.90 -12.28 5.21
CA SER A 67 1.63 -12.16 6.47
C SER A 67 1.74 -10.70 6.91
N LEU A 68 2.01 -9.80 5.97
CA LEU A 68 2.09 -8.37 6.25
C LEU A 68 0.75 -7.84 6.76
N PHE A 69 -0.35 -8.24 6.11
CA PHE A 69 -1.68 -7.83 6.54
C PHE A 69 -2.01 -8.34 7.94
N GLU A 70 -1.61 -9.58 8.25
CA GLU A 70 -1.83 -10.14 9.58
C GLU A 70 -1.05 -9.37 10.64
N ASP A 71 0.20 -9.01 10.35
CA ASP A 71 1.03 -8.23 11.26
C ASP A 71 0.40 -6.86 11.53
N ILE A 72 -0.06 -6.20 10.49
CA ILE A 72 -0.72 -4.90 10.63
C ILE A 72 -2.01 -5.02 11.43
N ARG A 73 -2.82 -6.04 11.15
CA ARG A 73 -4.05 -6.27 11.89
C ARG A 73 -3.79 -6.54 13.37
N ALA A 74 -2.72 -7.28 13.67
CA ALA A 74 -2.34 -7.54 15.05
C ALA A 74 -1.96 -6.25 15.78
N ASP A 75 -1.19 -5.40 15.11
CA ASP A 75 -0.81 -4.10 15.69
C ASP A 75 -2.03 -3.21 15.91
N LEU A 76 -2.96 -3.20 14.96
CA LEU A 76 -4.17 -2.40 15.07
C LEU A 76 -5.12 -2.94 16.14
N ALA A 77 -5.12 -4.24 16.38
CA ALA A 77 -5.96 -4.84 17.42
C ALA A 77 -5.53 -4.43 18.83
N GLU A 78 -4.30 -3.98 19.00
CA GLU A 78 -3.81 -3.47 20.27
C GLU A 78 -4.31 -2.07 20.56
N THR A 79 -4.90 -1.40 19.56
CA THR A 79 -5.49 -0.08 19.76
C THR A 79 -6.98 -0.23 20.07
N ASP A 80 -7.54 0.76 20.75
CA ASP A 80 -8.97 0.79 21.04
C ASP A 80 -9.78 1.36 19.86
N ALA A 81 -9.15 1.51 18.71
CA ALA A 81 -9.81 2.10 17.57
C ALA A 81 -10.80 1.11 16.93
N ASP A 82 -12.00 1.60 16.68
CA ASP A 82 -13.03 0.85 15.99
C ASP A 82 -12.84 1.08 14.49
N LEU A 83 -11.98 0.28 13.88
CA LEU A 83 -11.67 0.39 12.46
C LEU A 83 -12.11 -0.87 11.73
N ASP A 84 -12.71 -0.64 10.59
CA ASP A 84 -13.01 -1.72 9.66
C ASP A 84 -11.83 -1.84 8.70
N VAL A 85 -11.15 -2.98 8.70
CA VAL A 85 -9.94 -3.19 7.89
C VAL A 85 -10.22 -4.26 6.84
N SER A 86 -10.03 -3.90 5.59
CA SER A 86 -10.07 -4.85 4.49
C SER A 86 -8.72 -4.84 3.77
N THR A 87 -8.47 -5.86 2.96
CA THR A 87 -7.19 -6.02 2.28
C THR A 87 -7.41 -6.32 0.81
N ALA A 88 -6.44 -5.91 -0.01
CA ALA A 88 -6.44 -6.20 -1.43
C ALA A 88 -5.01 -6.42 -1.93
N ILE A 89 -4.86 -7.35 -2.85
CA ILE A 89 -3.59 -7.60 -3.53
C ILE A 89 -3.85 -7.40 -5.02
N GLU A 90 -3.09 -6.50 -5.62
CA GLU A 90 -3.21 -6.21 -7.04
C GLU A 90 -1.86 -6.33 -7.73
N VAL A 91 -1.87 -6.64 -9.02
CA VAL A 91 -0.65 -6.82 -9.81
C VAL A 91 -0.49 -5.66 -10.77
N GLY A 92 0.69 -5.10 -10.84
CA GLY A 92 0.99 -4.03 -11.78
C GLY A 92 2.06 -3.09 -11.26
N LYS A 93 2.15 -1.94 -11.89
CA LYS A 93 3.05 -0.88 -11.45
C LYS A 93 2.40 -0.15 -10.27
N PRO A 94 3.14 0.07 -9.18
CA PRO A 94 2.55 0.63 -7.96
C PRO A 94 1.73 1.90 -8.16
N VAL A 95 2.26 2.89 -8.85
CA VAL A 95 1.53 4.15 -9.05
C VAL A 95 0.21 3.93 -9.78
N ALA A 96 0.28 3.20 -10.90
CA ALA A 96 -0.91 2.96 -11.73
C ALA A 96 -1.97 2.20 -10.95
N VAL A 97 -1.56 1.16 -10.21
CA VAL A 97 -2.48 0.36 -9.42
C VAL A 97 -3.14 1.18 -8.32
N ILE A 98 -2.35 1.97 -7.59
CA ILE A 98 -2.88 2.81 -6.51
C ILE A 98 -3.91 3.80 -7.03
N VAL A 99 -3.57 4.50 -8.11
CA VAL A 99 -4.46 5.52 -8.70
C VAL A 99 -5.74 4.87 -9.23
N THR A 100 -5.61 3.76 -9.95
CA THR A 100 -6.78 3.06 -10.49
C THR A 100 -7.67 2.50 -9.39
N TYR A 101 -7.07 1.94 -8.33
CA TYR A 101 -7.84 1.43 -7.20
C TYR A 101 -8.64 2.56 -6.53
N ALA A 102 -8.01 3.71 -6.37
CA ALA A 102 -8.69 4.86 -5.77
C ALA A 102 -9.88 5.34 -6.62
N GLU A 103 -9.75 5.26 -7.94
CA GLU A 103 -10.85 5.62 -8.84
C GLU A 103 -12.00 4.63 -8.81
N ASP A 104 -11.65 3.33 -8.83
CA ASP A 104 -12.64 2.27 -9.07
C ASP A 104 -13.33 1.79 -7.79
N GLU A 105 -12.73 1.99 -6.63
CA GLU A 105 -13.19 1.38 -5.38
C GLU A 105 -13.73 2.40 -4.37
N ASP A 106 -14.18 3.53 -4.84
CA ASP A 106 -14.82 4.57 -4.01
C ASP A 106 -13.97 5.01 -2.82
N ILE A 107 -12.68 5.19 -3.05
CA ILE A 107 -11.77 5.65 -2.02
C ILE A 107 -11.95 7.16 -1.82
N ASP A 108 -12.02 7.59 -0.58
CA ASP A 108 -12.16 9.01 -0.23
C ASP A 108 -10.83 9.72 -0.06
N GLN A 109 -9.81 8.97 0.34
CA GLN A 109 -8.49 9.53 0.62
C GLN A 109 -7.43 8.44 0.60
N ILE A 110 -6.22 8.80 0.18
CA ILE A 110 -5.05 7.91 0.26
C ILE A 110 -4.16 8.42 1.40
N VAL A 111 -3.70 7.50 2.24
CA VAL A 111 -2.68 7.78 3.27
C VAL A 111 -1.53 6.83 3.02
N MET A 112 -0.34 7.36 2.80
CA MET A 112 0.81 6.52 2.47
C MET A 112 2.09 7.07 3.09
N GLY A 113 3.07 6.21 3.23
CA GLY A 113 4.39 6.62 3.68
C GLY A 113 5.11 7.42 2.59
N SER A 114 6.04 8.27 3.00
CA SER A 114 6.80 9.09 2.07
C SER A 114 7.79 8.26 1.26
N HIS A 115 8.25 7.13 1.81
CA HIS A 115 9.19 6.23 1.16
C HIS A 115 8.76 4.79 1.39
N GLY A 116 9.12 3.91 0.44
CA GLY A 116 8.92 2.48 0.60
C GLY A 116 10.12 1.81 1.26
N ARG A 117 10.28 0.50 1.01
CA ARG A 117 11.34 -0.31 1.60
C ARG A 117 12.75 0.19 1.29
N GLU A 118 12.94 0.83 0.16
CA GLU A 118 14.22 1.38 -0.25
C GLU A 118 14.31 2.87 0.05
N GLY A 119 13.61 3.29 1.09
CA GLY A 119 13.51 4.69 1.44
C GLY A 119 14.83 5.33 1.76
N VAL A 120 14.95 6.59 1.40
CA VAL A 120 16.10 7.42 1.68
C VAL A 120 15.88 8.08 3.03
N THR A 121 16.97 8.24 3.80
CA THR A 121 16.91 8.81 5.14
C THR A 121 16.64 10.30 5.18
N ARG A 122 16.48 10.94 4.04
CA ARG A 122 16.25 12.37 3.96
C ARG A 122 14.77 12.71 3.80
N VAL A 123 14.45 13.98 4.07
CA VAL A 123 13.11 14.53 4.06
C VAL A 123 12.65 14.79 2.63
N LEU A 124 12.70 13.79 1.77
CA LEU A 124 12.24 13.91 0.39
C LEU A 124 11.13 12.89 0.16
N LEU A 125 10.22 13.22 -0.73
CA LEU A 125 9.22 12.24 -1.15
C LEU A 125 9.87 11.19 -2.03
N GLY A 126 9.53 9.93 -1.79
CA GLY A 126 9.92 8.87 -2.69
C GLY A 126 9.20 9.02 -4.02
N SER A 127 9.72 8.35 -5.05
CA SER A 127 9.17 8.48 -6.40
C SER A 127 7.71 8.05 -6.50
N VAL A 128 7.33 6.98 -5.81
CA VAL A 128 5.94 6.51 -5.82
C VAL A 128 5.02 7.53 -5.15
N ALA A 129 5.40 8.00 -3.96
CA ALA A 129 4.59 8.96 -3.22
C ALA A 129 4.41 10.26 -4.01
N GLU A 130 5.49 10.78 -4.58
CA GLU A 130 5.43 12.00 -5.40
C GLU A 130 4.48 11.83 -6.58
N THR A 131 4.58 10.73 -7.29
CA THR A 131 3.75 10.52 -8.47
C THR A 131 2.29 10.28 -8.10
N VAL A 132 2.03 9.56 -7.00
CA VAL A 132 0.67 9.37 -6.52
C VAL A 132 0.04 10.71 -6.15
N VAL A 133 0.78 11.58 -5.46
CA VAL A 133 0.28 12.91 -5.10
C VAL A 133 -0.14 13.68 -6.35
N ARG A 134 0.65 13.60 -7.41
CA ARG A 134 0.35 14.32 -8.65
C ARG A 134 -0.83 13.77 -9.42
N ARG A 135 -1.05 12.46 -9.36
CA ARG A 135 -2.01 11.78 -10.24
C ARG A 135 -3.28 11.29 -9.55
N SER A 136 -3.32 11.36 -8.24
CA SER A 136 -4.46 10.83 -7.48
C SER A 136 -5.75 11.59 -7.76
N PRO A 137 -6.88 10.87 -7.92
CA PRO A 137 -8.19 11.52 -8.04
C PRO A 137 -8.75 11.99 -6.69
N VAL A 138 -8.09 11.65 -5.59
CA VAL A 138 -8.55 11.97 -4.24
C VAL A 138 -7.40 12.60 -3.44
N PRO A 139 -7.70 13.25 -2.31
CA PRO A 139 -6.65 13.79 -1.46
C PRO A 139 -5.65 12.71 -1.02
N VAL A 140 -4.40 13.09 -0.91
CA VAL A 140 -3.32 12.19 -0.48
C VAL A 140 -2.62 12.81 0.72
N THR A 141 -2.54 12.05 1.80
CA THR A 141 -1.74 12.43 2.96
C THR A 141 -0.48 11.58 2.95
N VAL A 142 0.67 12.24 3.02
CA VAL A 142 1.96 11.56 3.04
C VAL A 142 2.50 11.61 4.46
N VAL A 143 2.77 10.43 5.02
CA VAL A 143 3.28 10.30 6.40
C VAL A 143 4.78 10.09 6.35
N ARG A 144 5.50 10.85 7.13
CA ARG A 144 6.97 10.85 7.14
C ARG A 144 7.51 10.14 8.35
#